data_70166bc81c97fa310da39052532794f3
#
_entry.id   70166bc81c97fa310da39052532794f3
#
_cell.length_a   1.000
_cell.length_b   1.000
_cell.length_c   1.000
_cell.angle_alpha   90.00
_cell.angle_beta   90.00
_cell.angle_gamma   90.00
#
_symmetry.space_group_name_H-M   'P 1'
#
loop_
_entity.id
_entity.type
_entity.pdbx_description
1 polymer ?
#
loop_
_entity_poly.entity_id
_entity_poly.type
_entity_poly.pdbx_seq_one_letter_code
_entity_poly.pdbx_strand_id
1 'polypeptide(L)'
;MIRAEHLTKRFGTLTAISDVSFAVERGEIVGFLGPNGAGKSTTMRILCGVFPPTSGHAVIAGYDVVSDSLRARSVVGYFPERVSLYLDMTVREYLRYAADMKGIEAKERRASVERALDGAGVTHVAHRLIGTLSKGYRQRVGIAQALLGQPRVLILDEPTAGLDPEQVAEVRRLIRSLRGESTVIISTHILPEVEATCDRVIIINQGRLLAVDTTQNLNQRLRQTSQIYIEVIGPADQVIAQLRAVPGVLSVEPSPSAVDGVVALTVATAKDRDLRADLAARVAAAKWGLQELRPVALSLEAIFLSLVTAPEPNRPPVDHEVPRRLSA
;
A
#
# COMPACT_ATOMS: atom_id res chain seq x y z
N MET A 1 -13.54 -12.11 2.81
CA MET A 1 -12.68 -13.14 2.17
C MET A 1 -11.46 -13.47 3.03
N ILE A 2 -10.77 -12.46 3.57
CA ILE A 2 -9.68 -12.60 4.54
C ILE A 2 -10.11 -11.95 5.84
N ARG A 3 -9.85 -12.61 6.97
CA ARG A 3 -10.08 -12.05 8.30
C ARG A 3 -8.87 -12.32 9.17
N ALA A 4 -8.34 -11.30 9.79
CA ALA A 4 -7.30 -11.36 10.80
C ALA A 4 -7.87 -10.78 12.10
N GLU A 5 -7.73 -11.51 13.21
CA GLU A 5 -8.29 -11.14 14.51
C GLU A 5 -7.20 -11.23 15.58
N HIS A 6 -6.85 -10.08 16.14
CA HIS A 6 -5.90 -9.95 17.25
C HIS A 6 -4.54 -10.63 17.00
N LEU A 7 -4.07 -10.61 15.73
CA LEU A 7 -2.82 -11.26 15.35
C LEU A 7 -1.63 -10.66 16.07
N THR A 8 -0.91 -11.49 16.79
CA THR A 8 0.35 -11.14 17.43
C THR A 8 1.42 -12.15 17.03
N LYS A 9 2.61 -11.67 16.68
CA LYS A 9 3.79 -12.50 16.42
C LYS A 9 5.01 -12.00 17.14
N ARG A 10 5.60 -12.91 17.93
CA ARG A 10 6.85 -12.68 18.63
C ARG A 10 7.93 -13.63 18.13
N PHE A 11 9.14 -13.12 18.01
CA PHE A 11 10.36 -13.89 17.72
C PHE A 11 11.34 -13.65 18.90
N GLY A 12 11.35 -14.56 19.85
CA GLY A 12 12.07 -14.33 21.12
C GLY A 12 11.54 -13.09 21.83
N THR A 13 12.40 -12.12 22.06
CA THR A 13 12.06 -10.84 22.71
C THR A 13 11.44 -9.81 21.78
N LEU A 14 11.59 -9.99 20.44
CA LEU A 14 11.08 -9.06 19.44
C LEU A 14 9.60 -9.32 19.15
N THR A 15 8.75 -8.35 19.37
CA THR A 15 7.35 -8.37 18.90
C THR A 15 7.27 -7.74 17.51
N ALA A 16 7.10 -8.58 16.47
CA ALA A 16 7.05 -8.13 15.09
C ALA A 16 5.68 -7.55 14.68
N ILE A 17 4.58 -8.11 15.22
CA ILE A 17 3.23 -7.56 15.11
C ILE A 17 2.51 -7.76 16.45
N SER A 18 1.62 -6.84 16.79
CA SER A 18 0.89 -6.81 18.05
C SER A 18 -0.56 -6.38 17.83
N ASP A 19 -1.50 -7.26 18.12
CA ASP A 19 -2.94 -6.99 18.10
C ASP A 19 -3.47 -6.47 16.75
N VAL A 20 -3.05 -7.08 15.66
CA VAL A 20 -3.41 -6.69 14.30
C VAL A 20 -4.73 -7.33 13.92
N SER A 21 -5.78 -6.50 13.68
CA SER A 21 -7.12 -6.97 13.28
C SER A 21 -7.61 -6.24 12.03
N PHE A 22 -7.98 -6.97 10.97
CA PHE A 22 -8.54 -6.41 9.73
C PHE A 22 -9.33 -7.45 8.95
N ALA A 23 -10.14 -6.96 8.01
CA ALA A 23 -10.87 -7.81 7.07
C ALA A 23 -10.69 -7.30 5.64
N VAL A 24 -10.68 -8.22 4.67
CA VAL A 24 -10.64 -7.94 3.23
C VAL A 24 -11.79 -8.66 2.56
N GLU A 25 -12.58 -7.92 1.80
CA GLU A 25 -13.75 -8.45 1.12
C GLU A 25 -13.37 -9.23 -0.15
N ARG A 26 -14.33 -9.99 -0.68
CA ARG A 26 -14.10 -10.76 -1.89
C ARG A 26 -13.92 -9.85 -3.11
N GLY A 27 -12.88 -10.11 -3.90
CA GLY A 27 -12.60 -9.36 -5.14
C GLY A 27 -11.99 -7.98 -4.93
N GLU A 28 -11.70 -7.61 -3.68
CA GLU A 28 -11.08 -6.33 -3.29
C GLU A 28 -9.57 -6.38 -3.50
N ILE A 29 -8.97 -5.27 -3.92
CA ILE A 29 -7.51 -5.05 -3.93
C ILE A 29 -7.15 -4.13 -2.77
N VAL A 30 -6.42 -4.64 -1.79
CA VAL A 30 -6.02 -3.91 -0.58
C VAL A 30 -4.53 -3.69 -0.53
N GLY A 31 -4.12 -2.44 -0.32
CA GLY A 31 -2.73 -2.07 -0.05
C GLY A 31 -2.40 -2.23 1.43
N PHE A 32 -1.34 -2.95 1.75
CA PHE A 32 -0.80 -3.08 3.11
C PHE A 32 0.46 -2.21 3.22
N LEU A 33 0.28 -0.97 3.69
CA LEU A 33 1.26 0.11 3.64
C LEU A 33 2.00 0.26 4.97
N GLY A 34 3.30 0.45 4.93
CA GLY A 34 4.10 0.74 6.12
C GLY A 34 5.59 0.83 5.81
N PRO A 35 6.40 1.45 6.69
CA PRO A 35 7.85 1.50 6.53
C PRO A 35 8.48 0.11 6.62
N ASN A 36 9.77 0.03 6.30
CA ASN A 36 10.52 -1.21 6.49
C ASN A 36 10.55 -1.57 7.99
N GLY A 37 10.36 -2.87 8.29
CA GLY A 37 10.27 -3.33 9.68
C GLY A 37 8.91 -3.11 10.35
N ALA A 38 7.91 -2.51 9.69
CA ALA A 38 6.58 -2.27 10.26
C ALA A 38 5.75 -3.53 10.55
N GLY A 39 6.17 -4.72 10.09
CA GLY A 39 5.44 -5.97 10.27
C GLY A 39 4.70 -6.48 9.03
N LYS A 40 4.81 -5.80 7.87
CA LYS A 40 4.12 -6.17 6.62
C LYS A 40 4.37 -7.63 6.22
N SER A 41 5.62 -7.97 5.90
CA SER A 41 5.99 -9.33 5.46
C SER A 41 5.72 -10.39 6.52
N THR A 42 5.79 -10.03 7.82
CA THR A 42 5.40 -10.94 8.91
C THR A 42 3.92 -11.28 8.83
N THR A 43 3.07 -10.27 8.64
CA THR A 43 1.61 -10.46 8.47
C THR A 43 1.32 -11.29 7.23
N MET A 44 1.93 -10.97 6.08
CA MET A 44 1.76 -11.73 4.84
C MET A 44 2.13 -13.21 5.02
N ARG A 45 3.26 -13.50 5.68
CA ARG A 45 3.72 -14.88 5.93
C ARG A 45 2.80 -15.65 6.87
N ILE A 46 2.17 -15.00 7.86
CA ILE A 46 1.14 -15.64 8.70
C ILE A 46 -0.07 -16.01 7.84
N LEU A 47 -0.58 -15.08 7.05
CA LEU A 47 -1.72 -15.34 6.16
C LEU A 47 -1.43 -16.47 5.17
N CYS A 48 -0.21 -16.55 4.65
CA CYS A 48 0.21 -17.63 3.75
C CYS A 48 0.47 -18.97 4.46
N GLY A 49 0.32 -19.05 5.80
CA GLY A 49 0.61 -20.25 6.58
C GLY A 49 2.07 -20.66 6.56
N VAL A 50 3.02 -19.72 6.37
CA VAL A 50 4.46 -19.96 6.43
C VAL A 50 4.90 -20.23 7.87
N PHE A 51 4.31 -19.51 8.82
CA PHE A 51 4.42 -19.78 10.25
C PHE A 51 3.16 -19.34 11.00
N PRO A 52 2.84 -19.99 12.14
CA PRO A 52 1.68 -19.63 12.92
C PRO A 52 1.86 -18.28 13.64
N PRO A 53 0.78 -17.56 13.96
CA PRO A 53 0.84 -16.45 14.91
C PRO A 53 1.22 -16.95 16.31
N THR A 54 1.68 -16.06 17.19
CA THR A 54 1.88 -16.36 18.62
C THR A 54 0.55 -16.35 19.37
N SER A 55 -0.37 -15.45 18.97
CA SER A 55 -1.76 -15.42 19.43
C SER A 55 -2.63 -14.75 18.36
N GLY A 56 -3.94 -14.89 18.49
CA GLY A 56 -4.92 -14.43 17.49
C GLY A 56 -5.18 -15.46 16.40
N HIS A 57 -6.06 -15.12 15.46
CA HIS A 57 -6.54 -16.01 14.42
C HIS A 57 -6.51 -15.35 13.06
N ALA A 58 -6.29 -16.13 12.02
CA ALA A 58 -6.46 -15.68 10.64
C ALA A 58 -7.23 -16.72 9.83
N VAL A 59 -8.22 -16.26 9.07
CA VAL A 59 -9.08 -17.09 8.23
C VAL A 59 -9.02 -16.58 6.80
N ILE A 60 -8.80 -17.49 5.85
CA ILE A 60 -8.76 -17.20 4.41
C ILE A 60 -9.76 -18.09 3.69
N ALA A 61 -10.70 -17.46 2.98
CA ALA A 61 -11.76 -18.14 2.24
C ALA A 61 -12.54 -19.17 3.08
N GLY A 62 -12.68 -18.93 4.40
CA GLY A 62 -13.34 -19.79 5.36
C GLY A 62 -12.45 -20.82 6.05
N TYR A 63 -11.14 -20.89 5.70
CA TYR A 63 -10.19 -21.83 6.28
C TYR A 63 -9.25 -21.12 7.26
N ASP A 64 -9.12 -21.61 8.48
CA ASP A 64 -8.14 -21.13 9.44
C ASP A 64 -6.73 -21.49 8.99
N VAL A 65 -5.80 -20.52 9.03
CA VAL A 65 -4.43 -20.67 8.52
C VAL A 65 -3.56 -21.62 9.32
N VAL A 66 -3.98 -21.99 10.53
CA VAL A 66 -3.26 -22.92 11.44
C VAL A 66 -3.93 -24.28 11.43
N SER A 67 -5.20 -24.38 11.85
CA SER A 67 -5.93 -25.65 12.00
C SER A 67 -6.30 -26.28 10.65
N ASP A 68 -6.59 -25.48 9.61
CA ASP A 68 -6.91 -25.91 8.25
C ASP A 68 -5.82 -25.51 7.24
N SER A 69 -4.55 -25.53 7.64
CA SER A 69 -3.45 -24.91 6.90
C SER A 69 -3.29 -25.40 5.47
N LEU A 70 -3.56 -26.67 5.18
CA LEU A 70 -3.48 -27.23 3.81
C LEU A 70 -4.57 -26.63 2.90
N ARG A 71 -5.81 -26.55 3.38
CA ARG A 71 -6.91 -25.94 2.64
C ARG A 71 -6.71 -24.43 2.48
N ALA A 72 -6.29 -23.74 3.53
CA ALA A 72 -5.98 -22.32 3.46
C ALA A 72 -4.91 -22.05 2.39
N ARG A 73 -3.80 -22.82 2.38
CA ARG A 73 -2.73 -22.67 1.38
C ARG A 73 -3.15 -23.04 -0.04
N SER A 74 -4.09 -23.99 -0.23
CA SER A 74 -4.55 -24.37 -1.57
C SER A 74 -5.31 -23.27 -2.30
N VAL A 75 -5.91 -22.33 -1.57
CA VAL A 75 -6.68 -21.20 -2.12
C VAL A 75 -5.88 -19.89 -2.17
N VAL A 76 -4.60 -19.91 -1.73
CA VAL A 76 -3.70 -18.76 -1.72
C VAL A 76 -2.65 -18.87 -2.82
N GLY A 77 -2.46 -17.79 -3.55
CA GLY A 77 -1.26 -17.52 -4.33
C GLY A 77 -0.35 -16.57 -3.57
N TYR A 78 0.90 -16.92 -3.41
CA TYR A 78 1.87 -16.09 -2.68
C TYR A 78 3.05 -15.72 -3.53
N PHE A 79 3.33 -14.43 -3.60
CA PHE A 79 4.51 -13.85 -4.19
C PHE A 79 5.35 -13.21 -3.07
N PRO A 80 6.50 -13.81 -2.68
CA PRO A 80 7.36 -13.28 -1.63
C PRO A 80 8.20 -12.10 -2.14
N GLU A 81 8.66 -11.23 -1.23
CA GLU A 81 9.56 -10.11 -1.52
C GLU A 81 10.81 -10.54 -2.31
N ARG A 82 11.37 -11.71 -1.97
CA ARG A 82 12.47 -12.32 -2.72
C ARG A 82 11.97 -13.58 -3.40
N VAL A 83 11.84 -13.49 -4.72
CA VAL A 83 11.38 -14.62 -5.53
C VAL A 83 12.55 -15.55 -5.80
N SER A 84 12.46 -16.78 -5.29
CA SER A 84 13.42 -17.84 -5.60
C SER A 84 12.97 -18.59 -6.84
N LEU A 85 13.63 -18.34 -7.97
CA LEU A 85 13.36 -18.98 -9.26
C LEU A 85 14.52 -19.91 -9.63
N TYR A 86 14.22 -21.02 -10.32
CA TYR A 86 15.23 -21.89 -10.90
C TYR A 86 15.74 -21.30 -12.21
N LEU A 87 16.94 -20.71 -12.19
CA LEU A 87 17.48 -19.91 -13.28
C LEU A 87 17.87 -20.73 -14.52
N ASP A 88 18.09 -22.00 -14.34
CA ASP A 88 18.44 -23.02 -15.33
C ASP A 88 17.23 -23.69 -16.02
N MET A 89 16.02 -23.37 -15.55
CA MET A 89 14.78 -23.78 -16.20
C MET A 89 14.26 -22.73 -17.16
N THR A 90 13.53 -23.17 -18.19
CA THR A 90 12.67 -22.25 -18.97
C THR A 90 11.47 -21.82 -18.13
N VAL A 91 10.86 -20.68 -18.44
CA VAL A 91 9.67 -20.19 -17.72
C VAL A 91 8.57 -21.25 -17.69
N ARG A 92 8.33 -21.94 -18.81
CA ARG A 92 7.29 -22.98 -18.92
C ARG A 92 7.61 -24.22 -18.08
N GLU A 93 8.85 -24.69 -18.09
CA GLU A 93 9.28 -25.82 -17.26
C GLU A 93 9.14 -25.50 -15.78
N TYR A 94 9.58 -24.33 -15.38
CA TYR A 94 9.45 -23.87 -14.00
C TYR A 94 7.99 -23.80 -13.55
N LEU A 95 7.09 -23.20 -14.36
CA LEU A 95 5.68 -23.13 -14.00
C LEU A 95 4.99 -24.50 -13.97
N ARG A 96 5.41 -25.44 -14.83
CA ARG A 96 4.94 -26.83 -14.75
C ARG A 96 5.37 -27.50 -13.46
N TYR A 97 6.63 -27.35 -13.10
CA TYR A 97 7.17 -27.85 -11.84
C TYR A 97 6.42 -27.23 -10.64
N ALA A 98 6.24 -25.92 -10.62
CA ALA A 98 5.52 -25.23 -9.56
C ALA A 98 4.05 -25.67 -9.48
N ALA A 99 3.39 -25.94 -10.62
CA ALA A 99 2.03 -26.45 -10.67
C ALA A 99 1.93 -27.87 -10.08
N ASP A 100 2.92 -28.72 -10.34
CA ASP A 100 3.02 -30.05 -9.75
C ASP A 100 3.20 -30.01 -8.24
N MET A 101 4.14 -29.20 -7.78
CA MET A 101 4.40 -29.00 -6.35
C MET A 101 3.20 -28.41 -5.61
N LYS A 102 2.37 -27.59 -6.29
CA LYS A 102 1.10 -27.06 -5.77
C LYS A 102 -0.04 -28.09 -5.72
N GLY A 103 0.19 -29.31 -6.24
CA GLY A 103 -0.79 -30.39 -6.28
C GLY A 103 -1.91 -30.19 -7.31
N ILE A 104 -1.68 -29.39 -8.36
CA ILE A 104 -2.65 -29.22 -9.46
C ILE A 104 -2.76 -30.55 -10.22
N GLU A 105 -3.98 -31.05 -10.44
CA GLU A 105 -4.24 -32.29 -11.13
C GLU A 105 -3.58 -32.34 -12.52
N ALA A 106 -2.98 -33.46 -12.89
CA ALA A 106 -2.20 -33.60 -14.12
C ALA A 106 -2.96 -33.14 -15.38
N LYS A 107 -4.28 -33.41 -15.45
CA LYS A 107 -5.16 -33.00 -16.56
C LYS A 107 -5.34 -31.49 -16.65
N GLU A 108 -5.22 -30.76 -15.54
CA GLU A 108 -5.44 -29.32 -15.47
C GLU A 108 -4.13 -28.50 -15.51
N ARG A 109 -2.98 -29.13 -15.27
CA ARG A 109 -1.67 -28.44 -15.19
C ARG A 109 -1.36 -27.62 -16.42
N ARG A 110 -1.55 -28.22 -17.62
CA ARG A 110 -1.27 -27.50 -18.88
C ARG A 110 -2.11 -26.23 -18.99
N ALA A 111 -3.41 -26.36 -18.78
CA ALA A 111 -4.33 -25.22 -18.86
C ALA A 111 -4.02 -24.15 -17.77
N SER A 112 -3.66 -24.60 -16.57
CA SER A 112 -3.26 -23.70 -15.48
C SER A 112 -1.98 -22.91 -15.81
N VAL A 113 -0.98 -23.58 -16.40
CA VAL A 113 0.28 -22.94 -16.81
C VAL A 113 0.04 -21.93 -17.93
N GLU A 114 -0.78 -22.27 -18.96
CA GLU A 114 -1.08 -21.33 -20.04
C GLU A 114 -1.80 -20.08 -19.50
N ARG A 115 -2.81 -20.26 -18.64
CA ARG A 115 -3.49 -19.11 -18.00
C ARG A 115 -2.55 -18.26 -17.15
N ALA A 116 -1.63 -18.89 -16.42
CA ALA A 116 -0.66 -18.15 -15.61
C ALA A 116 0.35 -17.38 -16.46
N LEU A 117 0.82 -17.96 -17.58
CA LEU A 117 1.69 -17.30 -18.55
C LEU A 117 1.01 -16.07 -19.17
N ASP A 118 -0.24 -16.25 -19.60
CA ASP A 118 -1.04 -15.18 -20.21
C ASP A 118 -1.37 -14.08 -19.18
N GLY A 119 -1.91 -14.47 -18.03
CA GLY A 119 -2.27 -13.56 -16.96
C GLY A 119 -1.09 -12.73 -16.43
N ALA A 120 0.13 -13.23 -16.47
CA ALA A 120 1.34 -12.48 -16.11
C ALA A 120 2.01 -11.78 -17.30
N GLY A 121 1.50 -11.94 -18.53
CA GLY A 121 2.06 -11.34 -19.75
C GLY A 121 3.46 -11.85 -20.09
N VAL A 122 3.74 -13.14 -19.83
CA VAL A 122 5.06 -13.75 -20.07
C VAL A 122 5.04 -14.90 -21.09
N THR A 123 3.95 -15.07 -21.81
CA THR A 123 3.76 -16.13 -22.82
C THR A 123 4.84 -16.09 -23.90
N HIS A 124 5.23 -14.90 -24.37
CA HIS A 124 6.23 -14.70 -25.42
C HIS A 124 7.67 -15.08 -25.00
N VAL A 125 7.93 -15.17 -23.68
CA VAL A 125 9.22 -15.62 -23.12
C VAL A 125 9.15 -17.01 -22.50
N ALA A 126 8.05 -17.75 -22.68
CA ALA A 126 7.78 -19.04 -22.04
C ALA A 126 8.87 -20.10 -22.29
N HIS A 127 9.56 -20.03 -23.41
CA HIS A 127 10.64 -20.97 -23.79
C HIS A 127 12.05 -20.44 -23.49
N ARG A 128 12.19 -19.24 -22.92
CA ARG A 128 13.48 -18.68 -22.54
C ARG A 128 13.88 -19.17 -21.12
N LEU A 129 15.19 -19.35 -20.92
CA LEU A 129 15.74 -19.62 -19.59
C LEU A 129 15.50 -18.42 -18.68
N ILE A 130 15.02 -18.67 -17.46
CA ILE A 130 14.73 -17.63 -16.46
C ILE A 130 15.98 -16.80 -16.14
N GLY A 131 17.16 -17.43 -16.10
CA GLY A 131 18.43 -16.74 -15.87
C GLY A 131 18.78 -15.66 -16.90
N THR A 132 18.23 -15.75 -18.14
CA THR A 132 18.46 -14.78 -19.22
C THR A 132 17.46 -13.63 -19.24
N LEU A 133 16.46 -13.64 -18.35
CA LEU A 133 15.41 -12.63 -18.29
C LEU A 133 15.86 -11.40 -17.49
N SER A 134 15.30 -10.24 -17.81
CA SER A 134 15.42 -9.04 -17.00
C SER A 134 14.78 -9.24 -15.63
N LYS A 135 15.09 -8.37 -14.67
CA LYS A 135 14.48 -8.40 -13.32
C LYS A 135 12.95 -8.32 -13.41
N GLY A 136 12.41 -7.42 -14.24
CA GLY A 136 10.96 -7.26 -14.43
C GLY A 136 10.29 -8.52 -14.96
N TYR A 137 10.87 -9.19 -15.93
CA TYR A 137 10.34 -10.48 -16.41
C TYR A 137 10.42 -11.57 -15.34
N ARG A 138 11.49 -11.63 -14.56
CA ARG A 138 11.60 -12.58 -13.43
C ARG A 138 10.53 -12.31 -12.37
N GLN A 139 10.24 -11.04 -12.07
CA GLN A 139 9.14 -10.67 -11.19
C GLN A 139 7.79 -11.18 -11.72
N ARG A 140 7.51 -10.97 -13.02
CA ARG A 140 6.27 -11.47 -13.65
C ARG A 140 6.19 -13.01 -13.67
N VAL A 141 7.30 -13.70 -13.85
CA VAL A 141 7.35 -15.18 -13.70
C VAL A 141 6.98 -15.59 -12.26
N GLY A 142 7.44 -14.86 -11.26
CA GLY A 142 7.04 -15.09 -9.87
C GLY A 142 5.55 -14.82 -9.64
N ILE A 143 4.99 -13.77 -10.25
CA ILE A 143 3.54 -13.51 -10.21
C ILE A 143 2.78 -14.64 -10.95
N ALA A 144 3.26 -15.10 -12.11
CA ALA A 144 2.68 -16.25 -12.81
C ALA A 144 2.63 -17.49 -11.94
N GLN A 145 3.71 -17.78 -11.19
CA GLN A 145 3.72 -18.87 -10.19
C GLN A 145 2.63 -18.69 -9.12
N ALA A 146 2.43 -17.47 -8.62
CA ALA A 146 1.40 -17.18 -7.63
C ALA A 146 -0.02 -17.38 -8.20
N LEU A 147 -0.23 -17.11 -9.50
CA LEU A 147 -1.51 -17.28 -10.21
C LEU A 147 -1.87 -18.74 -10.54
N LEU A 148 -0.93 -19.69 -10.43
CA LEU A 148 -1.19 -21.10 -10.70
C LEU A 148 -2.35 -21.63 -9.85
N GLY A 149 -3.25 -22.37 -10.48
CA GLY A 149 -4.44 -22.94 -9.84
C GLY A 149 -5.57 -21.94 -9.59
N GLN A 150 -5.51 -20.74 -10.13
CA GLN A 150 -6.53 -19.69 -9.98
C GLN A 150 -6.89 -19.43 -8.50
N PRO A 151 -5.94 -18.92 -7.70
CA PRO A 151 -6.16 -18.73 -6.27
C PRO A 151 -7.29 -17.74 -6.01
N ARG A 152 -8.10 -18.01 -4.98
CA ARG A 152 -9.14 -17.08 -4.53
C ARG A 152 -8.54 -15.83 -3.86
N VAL A 153 -7.36 -15.99 -3.28
CA VAL A 153 -6.62 -14.92 -2.59
C VAL A 153 -5.20 -14.88 -3.15
N LEU A 154 -4.74 -13.69 -3.51
CA LEU A 154 -3.39 -13.42 -3.97
C LEU A 154 -2.70 -12.48 -2.98
N ILE A 155 -1.57 -12.90 -2.45
CA ILE A 155 -0.75 -12.11 -1.53
C ILE A 155 0.57 -11.78 -2.23
N LEU A 156 0.81 -10.49 -2.45
CA LEU A 156 1.98 -9.96 -3.15
C LEU A 156 2.82 -9.12 -2.20
N ASP A 157 4.00 -9.62 -1.84
CA ASP A 157 4.91 -8.93 -0.91
C ASP A 157 5.95 -8.13 -1.70
N GLU A 158 5.81 -6.79 -1.73
CA GLU A 158 6.65 -5.82 -2.45
C GLU A 158 6.83 -6.18 -3.96
N PRO A 159 5.75 -6.37 -4.75
CA PRO A 159 5.84 -6.93 -6.11
C PRO A 159 6.56 -6.03 -7.11
N THR A 160 6.74 -4.76 -6.81
CA THR A 160 7.35 -3.73 -7.67
C THR A 160 8.74 -3.32 -7.21
N ALA A 161 9.26 -3.93 -6.13
CA ALA A 161 10.52 -3.54 -5.53
C ALA A 161 11.71 -3.61 -6.50
N GLY A 162 12.36 -2.43 -6.72
CA GLY A 162 13.55 -2.31 -7.56
C GLY A 162 13.29 -2.53 -9.06
N LEU A 163 12.08 -2.31 -9.53
CA LEU A 163 11.70 -2.19 -10.93
C LEU A 163 11.81 -0.72 -11.38
N ASP A 164 12.04 -0.52 -12.67
CA ASP A 164 11.95 0.80 -13.29
C ASP A 164 10.47 1.24 -13.43
N PRO A 165 10.20 2.55 -13.69
CA PRO A 165 8.84 3.07 -13.74
C PRO A 165 7.94 2.40 -14.80
N GLU A 166 8.47 1.97 -15.93
CA GLU A 166 7.73 1.28 -16.99
C GLU A 166 7.29 -0.11 -16.52
N GLN A 167 8.22 -0.87 -15.94
CA GLN A 167 7.93 -2.19 -15.37
C GLN A 167 6.95 -2.12 -14.20
N VAL A 168 7.05 -1.10 -13.33
CA VAL A 168 6.08 -0.83 -12.26
C VAL A 168 4.68 -0.63 -12.84
N ALA A 169 4.56 0.18 -13.92
CA ALA A 169 3.27 0.43 -14.57
C ALA A 169 2.67 -0.85 -15.17
N GLU A 170 3.51 -1.75 -15.69
CA GLU A 170 3.08 -3.04 -16.24
C GLU A 170 2.59 -4.00 -15.16
N VAL A 171 3.34 -4.16 -14.05
CA VAL A 171 2.92 -4.98 -12.90
C VAL A 171 1.63 -4.44 -12.30
N ARG A 172 1.49 -3.12 -12.19
CA ARG A 172 0.29 -2.45 -11.71
C ARG A 172 -0.93 -2.73 -12.59
N ARG A 173 -0.77 -2.69 -13.94
CA ARG A 173 -1.84 -3.05 -14.88
C ARG A 173 -2.28 -4.50 -14.71
N LEU A 174 -1.32 -5.41 -14.56
CA LEU A 174 -1.58 -6.82 -14.29
C LEU A 174 -2.38 -7.01 -13.00
N ILE A 175 -1.96 -6.39 -11.90
CA ILE A 175 -2.67 -6.52 -10.61
C ILE A 175 -4.11 -5.98 -10.73
N ARG A 176 -4.29 -4.86 -11.43
CA ARG A 176 -5.63 -4.29 -11.65
C ARG A 176 -6.55 -5.19 -12.48
N SER A 177 -6.01 -5.96 -13.43
CA SER A 177 -6.82 -6.89 -14.23
C SER A 177 -7.38 -8.05 -13.41
N LEU A 178 -6.81 -8.33 -12.23
CA LEU A 178 -7.30 -9.36 -11.30
C LEU A 178 -8.48 -8.91 -10.44
N ARG A 179 -8.87 -7.62 -10.51
CA ARG A 179 -10.00 -7.08 -9.75
C ARG A 179 -11.28 -7.84 -10.04
N GLY A 180 -11.99 -8.23 -8.97
CA GLY A 180 -13.24 -9.00 -9.07
C GLY A 180 -13.03 -10.51 -9.23
N GLU A 181 -11.91 -10.95 -9.83
CA GLU A 181 -11.58 -12.37 -10.00
C GLU A 181 -10.93 -12.96 -8.75
N SER A 182 -9.91 -12.28 -8.25
CA SER A 182 -9.20 -12.66 -7.03
C SER A 182 -9.26 -11.54 -5.99
N THR A 183 -9.20 -11.91 -4.70
CA THR A 183 -8.97 -10.97 -3.62
C THR A 183 -7.48 -10.76 -3.47
N VAL A 184 -6.99 -9.52 -3.52
CA VAL A 184 -5.56 -9.24 -3.58
C VAL A 184 -5.12 -8.41 -2.38
N ILE A 185 -4.04 -8.82 -1.71
CA ILE A 185 -3.30 -7.98 -0.77
C ILE A 185 -1.92 -7.69 -1.37
N ILE A 186 -1.55 -6.41 -1.39
CA ILE A 186 -0.25 -5.95 -1.86
C ILE A 186 0.46 -5.28 -0.70
N SER A 187 1.60 -5.81 -0.26
CA SER A 187 2.45 -5.07 0.65
C SER A 187 3.33 -4.10 -0.13
N THR A 188 3.45 -2.88 0.35
CA THR A 188 4.37 -1.88 -0.20
C THR A 188 4.70 -0.80 0.83
N HIS A 189 5.79 -0.10 0.64
CA HIS A 189 6.11 1.13 1.36
C HIS A 189 5.93 2.37 0.47
N ILE A 190 5.47 2.19 -0.77
CA ILE A 190 5.33 3.23 -1.79
C ILE A 190 3.86 3.61 -1.94
N LEU A 191 3.51 4.75 -1.40
CA LEU A 191 2.14 5.21 -1.33
C LEU A 191 1.47 5.48 -2.70
N PRO A 192 2.13 6.12 -3.69
CA PRO A 192 1.59 6.27 -5.04
C PRO A 192 1.19 4.95 -5.72
N GLU A 193 1.78 3.82 -5.30
CA GLU A 193 1.38 2.50 -5.80
C GLU A 193 0.02 2.07 -5.25
N VAL A 194 -0.19 2.33 -3.96
CA VAL A 194 -1.47 2.03 -3.28
C VAL A 194 -2.59 2.88 -3.89
N GLU A 195 -2.38 4.20 -4.03
CA GLU A 195 -3.35 5.12 -4.65
C GLU A 195 -3.76 4.68 -6.04
N ALA A 196 -2.77 4.28 -6.82
CA ALA A 196 -2.98 3.92 -8.21
C ALA A 196 -3.59 2.52 -8.40
N THR A 197 -3.56 1.62 -7.42
CA THR A 197 -3.87 0.20 -7.62
C THR A 197 -4.96 -0.33 -6.70
N CYS A 198 -5.04 0.18 -5.46
CA CYS A 198 -5.84 -0.42 -4.40
C CYS A 198 -7.18 0.30 -4.19
N ASP A 199 -8.18 -0.45 -3.75
CA ASP A 199 -9.49 0.07 -3.35
C ASP A 199 -9.43 0.67 -1.94
N ARG A 200 -8.71 -0.04 -1.04
CA ARG A 200 -8.50 0.34 0.35
C ARG A 200 -7.04 0.18 0.75
N VAL A 201 -6.67 0.84 1.82
CA VAL A 201 -5.34 0.74 2.41
C VAL A 201 -5.43 0.39 3.88
N ILE A 202 -4.54 -0.49 4.30
CA ILE A 202 -4.27 -0.85 5.69
C ILE A 202 -2.89 -0.27 6.00
N ILE A 203 -2.82 0.67 6.94
CA ILE A 203 -1.55 1.30 7.35
C ILE A 203 -1.06 0.64 8.63
N ILE A 204 0.17 0.14 8.59
CA ILE A 204 0.84 -0.49 9.73
C ILE A 204 2.15 0.23 10.06
N ASN A 205 2.43 0.41 11.34
CA ASN A 205 3.72 0.89 11.83
C ASN A 205 4.06 0.20 13.15
N GLN A 206 5.35 -0.13 13.35
CA GLN A 206 5.86 -0.77 14.58
C GLN A 206 5.01 -1.98 15.04
N GLY A 207 4.54 -2.76 14.08
CA GLY A 207 3.73 -3.96 14.32
C GLY A 207 2.27 -3.71 14.71
N ARG A 208 1.77 -2.47 14.64
CA ARG A 208 0.39 -2.11 14.99
C ARG A 208 -0.33 -1.47 13.83
N LEU A 209 -1.63 -1.71 13.71
CA LEU A 209 -2.48 -1.01 12.76
C LEU A 209 -2.66 0.46 13.18
N LEU A 210 -2.48 1.36 12.23
CA LEU A 210 -2.73 2.78 12.41
C LEU A 210 -4.05 3.23 11.79
N ALA A 211 -4.41 2.69 10.62
CA ALA A 211 -5.64 3.03 9.92
C ALA A 211 -6.03 1.92 8.94
N VAL A 212 -7.34 1.79 8.69
CA VAL A 212 -7.92 0.97 7.63
C VAL A 212 -9.01 1.79 6.97
N ASP A 213 -8.81 2.24 5.72
CA ASP A 213 -9.79 3.09 5.04
C ASP A 213 -9.61 3.06 3.52
N THR A 214 -10.56 3.62 2.79
CA THR A 214 -10.38 3.91 1.36
C THR A 214 -9.37 5.04 1.17
N THR A 215 -8.66 5.03 0.05
CA THR A 215 -7.72 6.11 -0.31
C THR A 215 -8.44 7.47 -0.35
N GLN A 216 -9.72 7.49 -0.76
CA GLN A 216 -10.54 8.70 -0.81
C GLN A 216 -10.90 9.22 0.59
N ASN A 217 -11.33 8.33 1.49
CA ASN A 217 -11.69 8.71 2.87
C ASN A 217 -10.50 9.19 3.67
N LEU A 218 -9.33 8.54 3.51
CA LEU A 218 -8.09 9.03 4.14
C LEU A 218 -7.77 10.45 3.69
N ASN A 219 -7.86 10.73 2.39
CA ASN A 219 -7.72 12.08 1.87
C ASN A 219 -8.76 13.06 2.45
N GLN A 220 -9.99 12.62 2.72
CA GLN A 220 -11.03 13.47 3.32
C GLN A 220 -10.83 13.70 4.83
N ARG A 221 -10.46 12.66 5.59
CA ARG A 221 -10.23 12.78 7.06
C ARG A 221 -9.08 13.73 7.39
N LEU A 222 -8.09 13.83 6.54
CA LEU A 222 -6.94 14.72 6.73
C LEU A 222 -7.11 16.11 6.11
N ARG A 223 -8.13 16.30 5.28
CA ARG A 223 -8.59 17.63 4.89
C ARG A 223 -9.30 18.39 6.03
N GLN A 224 -9.00 18.07 7.30
CA GLN A 224 -9.46 18.91 8.42
C GLN A 224 -8.81 20.29 8.40
N THR A 225 -7.66 20.43 7.72
CA THR A 225 -7.03 21.69 7.40
C THR A 225 -6.75 21.75 5.91
N SER A 226 -7.16 22.80 5.22
CA SER A 226 -6.66 23.11 3.89
C SER A 226 -5.28 23.74 4.04
N GLN A 227 -4.32 23.32 3.22
CA GLN A 227 -2.99 23.93 3.19
C GLN A 227 -2.82 24.72 1.90
N ILE A 228 -2.24 25.92 2.03
CA ILE A 228 -1.97 26.81 0.91
C ILE A 228 -0.45 27.09 0.92
N TYR A 229 0.20 26.76 -0.19
CA TYR A 229 1.60 27.16 -0.40
C TYR A 229 1.63 28.56 -0.96
N ILE A 230 2.49 29.41 -0.40
CA ILE A 230 2.66 30.79 -0.83
C ILE A 230 4.15 31.14 -0.87
N GLU A 231 4.58 31.81 -1.95
CA GLU A 231 5.90 32.41 -2.08
C GLU A 231 5.77 33.94 -2.17
N VAL A 232 6.50 34.64 -1.33
CA VAL A 232 6.44 36.10 -1.19
C VAL A 232 7.83 36.70 -1.16
N ILE A 233 8.06 37.76 -1.93
CA ILE A 233 9.24 38.62 -1.80
C ILE A 233 8.92 39.66 -0.75
N GLY A 234 9.57 39.54 0.44
CA GLY A 234 9.37 40.46 1.56
C GLY A 234 10.13 40.02 2.80
N PRO A 235 10.14 40.85 3.87
CA PRO A 235 10.77 40.48 5.12
C PRO A 235 10.07 39.30 5.80
N ALA A 236 10.81 38.18 5.99
CA ALA A 236 10.22 36.90 6.43
C ALA A 236 9.34 37.03 7.68
N ASP A 237 9.84 37.66 8.74
CA ASP A 237 9.13 37.80 10.00
C ASP A 237 7.80 38.60 9.84
N GLN A 238 7.84 39.67 9.01
CA GLN A 238 6.66 40.47 8.75
C GLN A 238 5.64 39.72 7.89
N VAL A 239 6.11 39.00 6.87
CA VAL A 239 5.24 38.14 6.02
C VAL A 239 4.52 37.12 6.89
N ILE A 240 5.23 36.38 7.73
CA ILE A 240 4.67 35.39 8.65
C ILE A 240 3.64 36.03 9.58
N ALA A 241 3.96 37.16 10.21
CA ALA A 241 3.08 37.85 11.13
C ALA A 241 1.78 38.31 10.44
N GLN A 242 1.88 38.87 9.24
CA GLN A 242 0.73 39.37 8.47
C GLN A 242 -0.16 38.23 7.96
N LEU A 243 0.41 37.12 7.53
CA LEU A 243 -0.39 35.95 7.09
C LEU A 243 -1.07 35.25 8.28
N ARG A 244 -0.44 35.18 9.45
CA ARG A 244 -1.06 34.67 10.69
C ARG A 244 -2.26 35.51 11.15
N ALA A 245 -2.26 36.81 10.86
CA ALA A 245 -3.35 37.71 11.23
C ALA A 245 -4.59 37.57 10.35
N VAL A 246 -4.56 36.79 9.25
CA VAL A 246 -5.71 36.56 8.39
C VAL A 246 -6.73 35.65 9.08
N PRO A 247 -8.00 36.07 9.23
CA PRO A 247 -9.01 35.26 9.91
C PRO A 247 -9.25 33.91 9.22
N GLY A 248 -9.04 32.81 9.97
CA GLY A 248 -9.18 31.44 9.46
C GLY A 248 -7.83 30.76 9.16
N VAL A 249 -6.71 31.46 9.31
CA VAL A 249 -5.37 30.87 9.32
C VAL A 249 -5.14 30.21 10.68
N LEU A 250 -4.73 28.95 10.67
CA LEU A 250 -4.43 28.15 11.87
C LEU A 250 -2.93 28.14 12.20
N SER A 251 -2.09 27.95 11.18
CA SER A 251 -0.63 28.03 11.31
C SER A 251 0.00 28.56 10.03
N VAL A 252 1.24 29.10 10.18
CA VAL A 252 2.11 29.49 9.06
C VAL A 252 3.49 28.92 9.37
N GLU A 253 3.97 28.05 8.50
CA GLU A 253 5.23 27.34 8.66
C GLU A 253 6.17 27.61 7.48
N PRO A 254 7.48 27.78 7.72
CA PRO A 254 8.45 27.90 6.65
C PRO A 254 8.51 26.64 5.78
N SER A 255 8.63 26.83 4.47
CA SER A 255 8.82 25.77 3.49
C SER A 255 10.15 25.98 2.75
N PRO A 256 10.78 24.94 2.21
CA PRO A 256 11.95 25.10 1.37
C PRO A 256 11.62 25.99 0.16
N SER A 257 12.46 27.02 -0.08
CA SER A 257 12.43 27.83 -1.30
C SER A 257 13.62 27.48 -2.18
N ALA A 258 13.42 27.44 -3.47
CA ALA A 258 14.47 27.24 -4.47
C ALA A 258 15.15 28.57 -4.89
N VAL A 259 14.60 29.73 -4.47
CA VAL A 259 15.03 31.05 -4.91
C VAL A 259 15.49 31.89 -3.72
N ASP A 260 16.69 32.41 -3.80
CA ASP A 260 17.22 33.32 -2.79
C ASP A 260 16.40 34.63 -2.73
N GLY A 261 16.07 35.06 -1.52
CA GLY A 261 15.30 36.28 -1.27
C GLY A 261 13.77 36.07 -1.37
N VAL A 262 13.30 34.87 -1.63
CA VAL A 262 11.87 34.50 -1.61
C VAL A 262 11.55 33.74 -0.34
N VAL A 263 10.52 34.19 0.38
CA VAL A 263 9.99 33.52 1.57
C VAL A 263 8.91 32.54 1.13
N ALA A 264 9.20 31.24 1.22
CA ALA A 264 8.25 30.17 0.95
C ALA A 264 7.60 29.72 2.26
N LEU A 265 6.27 29.65 2.29
CA LEU A 265 5.48 29.31 3.47
C LEU A 265 4.36 28.33 3.13
N THR A 266 4.05 27.46 4.08
CA THR A 266 2.80 26.67 4.06
C THR A 266 1.85 27.23 5.12
N VAL A 267 0.68 27.68 4.66
CA VAL A 267 -0.38 28.24 5.50
C VAL A 267 -1.46 27.21 5.69
N ALA A 268 -1.69 26.76 6.93
CA ALA A 268 -2.81 25.89 7.28
C ALA A 268 -4.05 26.75 7.58
N THR A 269 -5.19 26.38 7.00
CA THR A 269 -6.47 27.08 7.15
C THR A 269 -7.54 26.14 7.65
N ALA A 270 -8.61 26.69 8.26
CA ALA A 270 -9.75 25.90 8.67
C ALA A 270 -10.46 25.25 7.46
N LYS A 271 -11.06 24.08 7.69
CA LYS A 271 -11.83 23.34 6.69
C LYS A 271 -12.91 24.22 6.04
N ASP A 272 -13.12 24.02 4.75
CA ASP A 272 -14.17 24.64 3.94
C ASP A 272 -14.02 26.15 3.67
N ARG A 273 -12.85 26.75 3.95
CA ARG A 273 -12.60 28.16 3.64
C ARG A 273 -11.36 28.31 2.74
N ASP A 274 -11.59 28.68 1.49
CA ASP A 274 -10.52 29.05 0.57
C ASP A 274 -10.04 30.47 0.87
N LEU A 275 -8.90 30.58 1.54
CA LEU A 275 -8.30 31.86 1.94
C LEU A 275 -7.30 32.40 0.92
N ARG A 276 -7.18 31.82 -0.28
CA ARG A 276 -6.20 32.27 -1.27
C ARG A 276 -6.38 33.74 -1.64
N ALA A 277 -7.63 34.17 -1.85
CA ALA A 277 -7.92 35.57 -2.16
C ALA A 277 -7.56 36.52 -1.00
N ASP A 278 -7.86 36.14 0.24
CA ASP A 278 -7.56 36.95 1.43
C ASP A 278 -6.04 37.05 1.67
N LEU A 279 -5.31 35.95 1.49
CA LEU A 279 -3.84 35.92 1.60
C LEU A 279 -3.20 36.76 0.51
N ALA A 280 -3.63 36.65 -0.75
CA ALA A 280 -3.15 37.46 -1.86
C ALA A 280 -3.40 38.97 -1.63
N ALA A 281 -4.62 39.33 -1.18
CA ALA A 281 -4.95 40.71 -0.84
C ALA A 281 -4.06 41.28 0.28
N ARG A 282 -3.74 40.47 1.28
CA ARG A 282 -2.87 40.86 2.39
C ARG A 282 -1.43 41.14 1.93
N VAL A 283 -0.89 40.28 1.05
CA VAL A 283 0.45 40.45 0.46
C VAL A 283 0.49 41.70 -0.42
N ALA A 284 -0.55 41.91 -1.25
CA ALA A 284 -0.66 43.09 -2.10
C ALA A 284 -0.78 44.41 -1.30
N ALA A 285 -1.57 44.44 -0.21
CA ALA A 285 -1.72 45.57 0.68
C ALA A 285 -0.40 46.00 1.35
N ALA A 286 0.48 45.02 1.64
CA ALA A 286 1.81 45.25 2.16
C ALA A 286 2.84 45.64 1.07
N LYS A 287 2.43 45.72 -0.19
CA LYS A 287 3.29 45.99 -1.37
C LYS A 287 4.43 44.99 -1.54
N TRP A 288 4.22 43.75 -1.13
CA TRP A 288 5.15 42.65 -1.35
C TRP A 288 4.88 41.94 -2.67
N GLY A 289 5.92 41.30 -3.22
CA GLY A 289 5.80 40.54 -4.47
C GLY A 289 5.26 39.12 -4.20
N LEU A 290 4.06 38.83 -4.66
CA LEU A 290 3.54 37.47 -4.66
C LEU A 290 4.10 36.70 -5.86
N GLN A 291 4.84 35.62 -5.63
CA GLN A 291 5.46 34.81 -6.67
C GLN A 291 4.61 33.58 -7.00
N GLU A 292 4.14 32.87 -5.98
CA GLU A 292 3.32 31.68 -6.12
C GLU A 292 2.22 31.63 -5.05
N LEU A 293 1.04 31.15 -5.44
CA LEU A 293 -0.05 30.88 -4.51
C LEU A 293 -0.88 29.71 -5.05
N ARG A 294 -0.77 28.57 -4.40
CA ARG A 294 -1.49 27.35 -4.81
C ARG A 294 -1.99 26.55 -3.62
N PRO A 295 -3.09 25.79 -3.78
CA PRO A 295 -3.47 24.83 -2.77
C PRO A 295 -2.42 23.71 -2.72
N VAL A 296 -2.05 23.29 -1.51
CA VAL A 296 -1.29 22.05 -1.31
C VAL A 296 -2.31 20.94 -1.21
N ALA A 297 -2.34 20.07 -2.21
CA ALA A 297 -3.02 18.80 -2.05
C ALA A 297 -2.22 18.02 -0.99
N LEU A 298 -2.83 17.78 0.16
CA LEU A 298 -2.26 16.84 1.12
C LEU A 298 -2.12 15.50 0.40
N SER A 299 -0.90 15.12 0.09
CA SER A 299 -0.64 13.81 -0.46
C SER A 299 -0.91 12.78 0.66
N LEU A 300 -1.35 11.57 0.30
CA LEU A 300 -1.40 10.46 1.26
C LEU A 300 -0.04 10.27 1.96
N GLU A 301 1.05 10.74 1.37
CA GLU A 301 2.40 10.70 1.94
C GLU A 301 2.52 11.61 3.18
N ALA A 302 1.95 12.81 3.15
CA ALA A 302 1.87 13.69 4.33
C ALA A 302 0.99 13.07 5.42
N ILE A 303 -0.07 12.37 5.02
CA ILE A 303 -0.95 11.58 5.88
C ILE A 303 -0.18 10.44 6.56
N PHE A 304 0.49 9.65 5.75
CA PHE A 304 1.31 8.54 6.21
C PHE A 304 2.38 9.03 7.20
N LEU A 305 3.09 10.10 6.85
CA LEU A 305 4.08 10.71 7.73
C LEU A 305 3.44 11.17 9.05
N SER A 306 2.30 11.87 9.01
CA SER A 306 1.63 12.33 10.22
C SER A 306 1.18 11.19 11.13
N LEU A 307 0.65 10.09 10.56
CA LEU A 307 0.25 8.90 11.31
C LEU A 307 1.45 8.13 11.89
N VAL A 308 2.57 8.10 11.15
CA VAL A 308 3.78 7.38 11.56
C VAL A 308 4.58 8.18 12.60
N THR A 309 4.58 9.51 12.53
CA THR A 309 5.34 10.40 13.44
C THR A 309 4.53 10.88 14.64
N ALA A 310 3.20 10.73 14.65
CA ALA A 310 2.35 11.12 15.77
C ALA A 310 2.74 10.37 17.06
N PRO A 311 2.97 11.06 18.18
CA PRO A 311 3.18 10.42 19.48
C PRO A 311 1.93 9.63 19.89
N GLU A 312 2.13 8.49 20.59
CA GLU A 312 1.07 7.53 20.94
C GLU A 312 -0.23 8.08 21.57
N PRO A 313 -0.24 9.15 22.39
CA PRO A 313 -1.48 9.62 23.03
C PRO A 313 -2.47 10.33 22.10
N ASN A 314 -2.06 10.71 20.88
CA ASN A 314 -2.89 11.48 19.94
C ASN A 314 -3.34 10.68 18.69
N ARG A 315 -3.23 9.35 18.71
CA ARG A 315 -3.67 8.52 17.59
C ARG A 315 -5.19 8.35 17.62
N PRO A 316 -5.89 8.61 16.48
CA PRO A 316 -7.33 8.38 16.41
C PRO A 316 -7.62 6.89 16.66
N PRO A 317 -8.76 6.57 17.31
CA PRO A 317 -9.16 5.18 17.50
C PRO A 317 -9.34 4.54 16.11
N VAL A 318 -8.75 3.36 15.94
CA VAL A 318 -9.00 2.55 14.74
C VAL A 318 -10.40 1.98 14.91
N ASP A 319 -11.36 2.42 14.08
CA ASP A 319 -12.70 1.84 14.05
C ASP A 319 -12.59 0.38 13.62
N HIS A 320 -12.61 -0.51 14.58
CA HIS A 320 -12.63 -1.97 14.40
C HIS A 320 -14.05 -2.46 14.03
N GLU A 321 -14.78 -1.77 13.17
CA GLU A 321 -16.01 -2.33 12.62
C GLU A 321 -15.68 -3.50 11.68
N VAL A 322 -15.39 -4.63 12.31
CA VAL A 322 -15.58 -5.94 11.67
C VAL A 322 -17.09 -6.06 11.43
N PRO A 323 -17.58 -6.12 10.18
CA PRO A 323 -18.99 -6.24 9.91
C PRO A 323 -19.53 -7.47 10.66
N ARG A 324 -20.28 -7.24 11.75
CA ARG A 324 -21.07 -8.28 12.39
C ARG A 324 -22.25 -8.55 11.46
N ARG A 325 -22.17 -9.59 10.64
CA ARG A 325 -23.30 -10.41 10.19
C ARG A 325 -22.86 -11.37 9.10
N LEU A 326 -22.78 -12.62 9.48
CA LEU A 326 -23.22 -13.78 8.68
C LEU A 326 -23.38 -14.93 9.68
N SER A 327 -24.50 -14.85 10.44
CA SER A 327 -25.12 -16.03 11.02
C SER A 327 -26.29 -16.35 10.14
N ALA A 328 -26.16 -17.36 9.29
CA ALA A 328 -27.16 -18.34 8.86
C ALA A 328 -26.50 -19.28 7.83
#